data_c574cfd6adb4c88fd1a68bf8cca87fd8
#
_entry.id   c574cfd6adb4c88fd1a68bf8cca87fd8
#
_cell.length_a   1.000
_cell.length_b   1.000
_cell.length_c   1.000
_cell.angle_alpha   90.00
_cell.angle_beta   90.00
_cell.angle_gamma   90.00
#
_symmetry.space_group_name_H-M   'P 1'
#
loop_
_entity.id
_entity.type
_entity.pdbx_description
1 polymer ?
#
loop_
_entity_poly.entity_id
_entity_poly.type
_entity_poly.pdbx_seq_one_letter_code
_entity_poly.pdbx_strand_id
1 'polypeptide(L)'
;MAPNDDWVRDEFYWLSEVEWLEPVLPESAEGAFLEKLFKGLTGGDLVDHHERERFLDRCTIAASTHKEYSGLLSTLIAAAQYLPVNDGTVDANITNIMRRPSTDEIVWSDPMHFALGCLTEAQIAEMDRVREQVNPQK
;
A
#
# COMPACT_ATOMS: atom_id res chain seq x y z
N MET A 1 -32.58 -20.97 0.80
CA MET A 1 -31.34 -20.41 1.33
C MET A 1 -31.59 -19.04 1.93
N ALA A 2 -31.04 -18.76 3.08
CA ALA A 2 -31.21 -17.48 3.71
C ALA A 2 -30.45 -16.39 2.95
N PRO A 3 -31.02 -15.19 2.80
CA PRO A 3 -30.33 -14.09 2.13
C PRO A 3 -29.01 -13.72 2.79
N ASN A 4 -28.87 -13.96 4.08
CA ASN A 4 -27.64 -13.68 4.80
C ASN A 4 -26.44 -14.47 4.31
N ASP A 5 -26.70 -15.64 3.76
CA ASP A 5 -25.61 -16.47 3.25
C ASP A 5 -24.96 -15.87 2.01
N ASP A 6 -25.71 -15.10 1.25
CA ASP A 6 -25.21 -14.55 -0.01
C ASP A 6 -24.13 -13.48 0.23
N TRP A 7 -24.37 -12.54 1.13
CA TRP A 7 -23.37 -11.51 1.37
C TRP A 7 -22.18 -12.04 2.18
N VAL A 8 -22.37 -13.04 3.01
CA VAL A 8 -21.23 -13.68 3.69
C VAL A 8 -20.34 -14.35 2.65
N ARG A 9 -20.96 -15.04 1.68
CA ARG A 9 -20.18 -15.64 0.60
C ARG A 9 -19.47 -14.60 -0.25
N ASP A 10 -20.10 -13.47 -0.52
CA ASP A 10 -19.48 -12.40 -1.27
C ASP A 10 -18.23 -11.86 -0.56
N GLU A 11 -18.30 -11.73 0.76
CA GLU A 11 -17.16 -11.29 1.54
C GLU A 11 -16.02 -12.29 1.49
N PHE A 12 -16.29 -13.58 1.67
CA PHE A 12 -15.27 -14.62 1.54
C PHE A 12 -14.74 -14.70 0.13
N TYR A 13 -15.60 -14.53 -0.84
CA TYR A 13 -15.22 -14.55 -2.24
C TYR A 13 -14.19 -13.47 -2.55
N TRP A 14 -14.41 -12.26 -2.04
CA TRP A 14 -13.47 -11.17 -2.19
C TRP A 14 -12.09 -11.50 -1.61
N LEU A 15 -12.04 -12.09 -0.43
CA LEU A 15 -10.78 -12.50 0.19
C LEU A 15 -10.06 -13.60 -0.61
N SER A 16 -10.82 -14.49 -1.26
CA SER A 16 -10.22 -15.58 -2.02
C SER A 16 -9.50 -15.12 -3.28
N GLU A 17 -9.73 -13.90 -3.72
CA GLU A 17 -9.06 -13.34 -4.89
C GLU A 17 -7.74 -12.67 -4.57
N VAL A 18 -7.34 -12.61 -3.30
CA VAL A 18 -6.06 -12.03 -2.91
C VAL A 18 -4.93 -12.90 -3.46
N GLU A 19 -4.03 -12.26 -4.21
CA GLU A 19 -2.89 -12.93 -4.80
C GLU A 19 -1.89 -13.37 -3.73
N TRP A 20 -1.32 -14.55 -3.89
CA TRP A 20 -0.24 -15.03 -3.03
C TRP A 20 1.06 -14.32 -3.39
N LEU A 21 1.66 -13.63 -2.44
CA LEU A 21 2.92 -12.91 -2.61
C LEU A 21 3.91 -13.37 -1.54
N GLU A 22 5.20 -13.25 -1.85
CA GLU A 22 6.29 -13.57 -0.92
C GLU A 22 6.99 -12.30 -0.46
N PRO A 23 7.45 -12.24 0.80
CA PRO A 23 8.18 -11.06 1.27
C PRO A 23 9.56 -10.96 0.61
N VAL A 24 10.03 -9.72 0.42
CA VAL A 24 11.40 -9.45 0.02
C VAL A 24 12.21 -9.21 1.30
N LEU A 25 13.18 -10.07 1.55
CA LEU A 25 13.95 -10.02 2.81
C LEU A 25 14.94 -8.86 2.78
N PRO A 26 14.97 -8.01 3.82
CA PRO A 26 15.92 -6.88 3.88
C PRO A 26 17.38 -7.30 3.85
N GLU A 27 17.70 -8.48 4.35
CA GLU A 27 19.07 -9.00 4.37
C GLU A 27 19.51 -9.57 3.02
N SER A 28 18.63 -9.75 2.06
CA SER A 28 19.01 -10.13 0.70
C SER A 28 19.69 -8.95 0.00
N ALA A 29 20.50 -9.24 -1.03
CA ALA A 29 21.16 -8.19 -1.79
C ALA A 29 20.16 -7.24 -2.44
N GLU A 30 19.09 -7.79 -3.01
CA GLU A 30 18.02 -6.99 -3.61
C GLU A 30 17.25 -6.18 -2.56
N GLY A 31 16.94 -6.80 -1.42
CA GLY A 31 16.26 -6.12 -0.32
C GLY A 31 17.08 -4.96 0.23
N ALA A 32 18.37 -5.16 0.43
CA ALA A 32 19.26 -4.11 0.91
C ALA A 32 19.35 -2.94 -0.08
N PHE A 33 19.43 -3.25 -1.38
CA PHE A 33 19.44 -2.22 -2.42
C PHE A 33 18.14 -1.41 -2.42
N LEU A 34 16.99 -2.08 -2.37
CA LEU A 34 15.69 -1.41 -2.38
C LEU A 34 15.46 -0.58 -1.13
N GLU A 35 15.90 -1.09 0.03
CA GLU A 35 15.80 -0.31 1.26
C GLU A 35 16.61 0.99 1.17
N LYS A 36 17.80 0.92 0.65
CA LYS A 36 18.66 2.09 0.44
C LYS A 36 18.03 3.05 -0.56
N LEU A 37 17.46 2.52 -1.65
CA LEU A 37 16.77 3.31 -2.65
C LEU A 37 15.59 4.06 -2.03
N PHE A 38 14.75 3.38 -1.28
CA PHE A 38 13.57 4.00 -0.67
C PHE A 38 13.96 5.08 0.34
N LYS A 39 14.98 4.85 1.15
CA LYS A 39 15.49 5.86 2.07
C LYS A 39 15.98 7.11 1.33
N GLY A 40 16.61 6.92 0.19
CA GLY A 40 17.03 8.04 -0.65
C GLY A 40 15.86 8.82 -1.24
N LEU A 41 14.77 8.13 -1.58
CA LEU A 41 13.58 8.78 -2.13
C LEU A 41 12.79 9.56 -1.08
N THR A 42 12.66 9.01 0.12
CA THR A 42 11.81 9.54 1.18
C THR A 42 12.55 10.40 2.20
N GLY A 43 13.87 10.31 2.25
CA GLY A 43 14.65 10.93 3.33
C GLY A 43 14.61 10.12 4.63
N GLY A 44 14.06 8.91 4.56
CA GLY A 44 14.01 8.01 5.71
C GLY A 44 12.70 8.06 6.50
N ASP A 45 11.71 8.79 6.02
CA ASP A 45 10.44 8.98 6.72
C ASP A 45 9.26 8.83 5.77
N LEU A 46 8.06 8.94 6.31
CA LEU A 46 6.83 8.95 5.52
C LEU A 46 6.75 10.24 4.70
N VAL A 47 6.20 10.13 3.49
CA VAL A 47 6.06 11.29 2.60
C VAL A 47 4.61 11.78 2.67
N ASP A 48 4.43 12.99 3.18
CA ASP A 48 3.15 13.66 3.23
C ASP A 48 2.94 14.56 2.01
N HIS A 49 1.80 15.25 1.97
CA HIS A 49 1.46 16.12 0.84
C HIS A 49 2.39 17.33 0.71
N HIS A 50 3.08 17.76 1.78
CA HIS A 50 4.01 18.88 1.71
C HIS A 50 5.30 18.52 0.98
N GLU A 51 5.69 17.25 1.04
CA GLU A 51 6.91 16.75 0.43
C GLU A 51 6.67 16.08 -0.92
N ARG A 52 5.42 16.02 -1.36
CA ARG A 52 5.01 15.27 -2.54
C ARG A 52 5.82 15.61 -3.78
N GLU A 53 5.98 16.89 -4.10
CA GLU A 53 6.66 17.27 -5.34
C GLU A 53 8.11 16.87 -5.34
N ARG A 54 8.80 17.05 -4.23
CA ARG A 54 10.19 16.62 -4.10
C ARG A 54 10.33 15.12 -4.24
N PHE A 55 9.40 14.38 -3.64
CA PHE A 55 9.36 12.93 -3.75
C PHE A 55 9.11 12.49 -5.20
N LEU A 56 8.17 13.13 -5.89
CA LEU A 56 7.87 12.84 -7.29
C LEU A 56 9.09 13.06 -8.19
N ASP A 57 9.81 14.13 -7.99
CA ASP A 57 11.04 14.41 -8.75
C ASP A 57 12.08 13.31 -8.53
N ARG A 58 12.28 12.91 -7.28
CA ARG A 58 13.22 11.85 -6.93
C ARG A 58 12.81 10.51 -7.55
N CYS A 59 11.54 10.17 -7.51
CA CYS A 59 11.03 8.94 -8.13
C CYS A 59 11.20 8.96 -9.65
N THR A 60 10.98 10.09 -10.28
CA THR A 60 11.15 10.23 -11.73
C THR A 60 12.60 10.02 -12.14
N ILE A 61 13.54 10.62 -11.40
CA ILE A 61 14.97 10.45 -11.65
C ILE A 61 15.36 8.98 -11.43
N ALA A 62 14.91 8.38 -10.33
CA ALA A 62 15.22 6.98 -10.02
C ALA A 62 14.66 6.03 -11.07
N ALA A 63 13.46 6.28 -11.60
CA ALA A 63 12.87 5.45 -12.64
C ALA A 63 13.69 5.49 -13.93
N SER A 64 14.28 6.63 -14.25
CA SER A 64 15.18 6.75 -15.40
C SER A 64 16.51 6.05 -15.18
N THR A 65 17.00 6.05 -13.94
CA THR A 65 18.29 5.45 -13.57
C THR A 65 18.18 3.92 -13.39
N HIS A 66 17.09 3.47 -12.77
CA HIS A 66 16.87 2.06 -12.43
C HIS A 66 15.66 1.52 -13.19
N LYS A 67 15.85 1.26 -14.47
CA LYS A 67 14.76 0.87 -15.39
C LYS A 67 14.11 -0.45 -14.98
N GLU A 68 14.86 -1.34 -14.37
CA GLU A 68 14.35 -2.62 -13.88
C GLU A 68 13.29 -2.47 -12.79
N TYR A 69 13.28 -1.32 -12.11
CA TYR A 69 12.29 -1.00 -11.08
C TYR A 69 11.31 0.10 -11.50
N SER A 70 11.24 0.39 -12.80
CA SER A 70 10.39 1.47 -13.31
C SER A 70 8.90 1.26 -12.96
N GLY A 71 8.42 0.03 -13.02
CA GLY A 71 7.03 -0.29 -12.64
C GLY A 71 6.76 -0.02 -11.17
N LEU A 72 7.69 -0.42 -10.31
CA LEU A 72 7.61 -0.20 -8.87
C LEU A 72 7.60 1.30 -8.55
N LEU A 73 8.48 2.06 -9.20
CA LEU A 73 8.58 3.51 -9.00
C LEU A 73 7.38 4.26 -9.60
N SER A 74 6.84 3.79 -10.71
CA SER A 74 5.62 4.36 -11.30
C SER A 74 4.43 4.23 -10.36
N THR A 75 4.34 3.12 -9.63
CA THR A 75 3.28 2.93 -8.64
C THR A 75 3.43 3.92 -7.49
N LEU A 76 4.65 4.19 -7.03
CA LEU A 76 4.90 5.22 -6.01
C LEU A 76 4.51 6.60 -6.50
N ILE A 77 4.83 6.92 -7.74
CA ILE A 77 4.45 8.21 -8.35
C ILE A 77 2.92 8.35 -8.36
N ALA A 78 2.22 7.31 -8.80
CA ALA A 78 0.77 7.31 -8.83
C ALA A 78 0.17 7.47 -7.43
N ALA A 79 0.71 6.74 -6.44
CA ALA A 79 0.28 6.84 -5.06
C ALA A 79 0.47 8.25 -4.51
N ALA A 80 1.63 8.86 -4.76
CA ALA A 80 1.92 10.21 -4.30
C ALA A 80 1.01 11.24 -4.95
N GLN A 81 0.70 11.08 -6.22
CA GLN A 81 -0.23 11.98 -6.92
C GLN A 81 -1.66 11.87 -6.40
N TYR A 82 -2.00 10.72 -5.84
CA TYR A 82 -3.33 10.44 -5.34
C TYR A 82 -3.51 10.81 -3.86
N LEU A 83 -2.47 11.23 -3.16
CA LEU A 83 -2.57 11.59 -1.75
C LEU A 83 -3.61 12.68 -1.54
N PRO A 84 -4.64 12.45 -0.72
CA PRO A 84 -5.55 13.52 -0.33
C PRO A 84 -4.80 14.51 0.57
N VAL A 85 -5.12 15.78 0.40
CA VAL A 85 -4.54 16.82 1.24
C VAL A 85 -4.96 16.57 2.69
N ASN A 86 -3.99 16.51 3.59
CA ASN A 86 -4.15 16.30 5.03
C ASN A 86 -4.44 14.87 5.49
N ASP A 87 -4.57 13.88 4.59
CA ASP A 87 -5.13 12.60 4.98
C ASP A 87 -4.25 11.39 4.72
N GLY A 88 -3.15 11.44 4.14
CA GLY A 88 -2.38 10.24 3.89
C GLY A 88 -0.93 10.51 3.65
N THR A 89 -0.14 9.46 3.70
CA THR A 89 1.29 9.49 3.43
C THR A 89 1.66 8.32 2.54
N VAL A 90 2.72 8.49 1.75
CA VAL A 90 3.32 7.36 1.04
C VAL A 90 4.28 6.67 2.00
N ASP A 91 4.09 5.38 2.17
CA ASP A 91 4.94 4.54 3.02
C ASP A 91 5.82 3.66 2.13
N ALA A 92 6.86 4.24 1.59
CA ALA A 92 7.81 3.56 0.73
C ALA A 92 8.84 2.80 1.59
N ASN A 93 8.41 1.68 2.11
CA ASN A 93 9.19 0.86 3.04
C ASN A 93 9.34 -0.56 2.47
N ILE A 94 10.50 -1.17 2.75
CA ILE A 94 10.80 -2.54 2.30
C ILE A 94 9.74 -3.55 2.79
N THR A 95 9.11 -3.31 3.93
CA THR A 95 8.07 -4.18 4.45
C THR A 95 6.77 -4.15 3.64
N ASN A 96 6.62 -3.15 2.77
CA ASN A 96 5.43 -2.97 1.92
C ASN A 96 5.66 -3.44 0.50
N ILE A 97 6.78 -4.09 0.19
CA ILE A 97 7.00 -4.71 -1.10
C ILE A 97 7.02 -6.22 -0.97
N MET A 98 6.58 -6.86 -2.03
CA MET A 98 6.47 -8.32 -2.09
C MET A 98 6.93 -8.79 -3.46
N ARG A 99 7.28 -10.06 -3.54
CA ARG A 99 7.64 -10.70 -4.80
C ARG A 99 6.46 -11.55 -5.27
N ARG A 100 6.11 -11.41 -6.54
CA ARG A 100 5.11 -12.27 -7.17
C ARG A 100 5.82 -13.53 -7.67
N PRO A 101 5.59 -14.73 -7.06
CA PRO A 101 6.36 -15.92 -7.42
C PRO A 101 6.22 -16.33 -8.87
N SER A 102 5.05 -16.11 -9.47
CA SER A 102 4.77 -16.56 -10.84
C SER A 102 5.60 -15.82 -11.90
N THR A 103 5.97 -14.56 -11.64
CA THR A 103 6.68 -13.71 -12.59
C THR A 103 8.01 -13.19 -12.07
N ASP A 104 8.31 -13.43 -10.80
CA ASP A 104 9.49 -12.88 -10.10
C ASP A 104 9.49 -11.35 -10.03
N GLU A 105 8.33 -10.73 -10.22
CA GLU A 105 8.17 -9.28 -10.21
C GLU A 105 8.02 -8.76 -8.77
N ILE A 106 8.64 -7.62 -8.49
CA ILE A 106 8.51 -6.92 -7.21
C ILE A 106 7.32 -5.97 -7.32
N VAL A 107 6.39 -6.06 -6.37
CA VAL A 107 5.16 -5.25 -6.37
C VAL A 107 4.93 -4.63 -4.98
N TRP A 108 4.14 -3.58 -4.94
CA TRP A 108 3.71 -2.99 -3.68
C TRP A 108 2.51 -3.73 -3.12
N SER A 109 2.57 -4.06 -1.83
CA SER A 109 1.40 -4.59 -1.13
C SER A 109 0.56 -3.47 -0.52
N ASP A 110 1.21 -2.42 0.01
CA ASP A 110 0.52 -1.30 0.64
C ASP A 110 1.41 -0.06 0.65
N PRO A 111 1.41 0.72 -0.44
CA PRO A 111 2.31 1.89 -0.55
C PRO A 111 1.81 3.14 0.16
N MET A 112 0.62 3.11 0.77
CA MET A 112 0.02 4.29 1.40
C MET A 112 -0.38 4.00 2.83
N HIS A 113 -0.26 5.03 3.67
CA HIS A 113 -0.64 4.95 5.07
C HIS A 113 -1.64 6.07 5.38
N PHE A 114 -2.75 5.70 6.03
CA PHE A 114 -3.76 6.63 6.51
C PHE A 114 -3.89 6.48 8.02
N ALA A 115 -3.72 7.59 8.75
CA ALA A 115 -3.87 7.58 10.18
C ALA A 115 -5.34 7.42 10.57
N LEU A 116 -5.61 6.61 11.61
CA LEU A 116 -6.98 6.44 12.10
C LEU A 116 -7.60 7.76 12.57
N GLY A 117 -6.78 8.69 13.05
CA GLY A 117 -7.24 10.01 13.46
C GLY A 117 -7.81 10.86 12.34
N CYS A 118 -7.64 10.45 11.09
CA CYS A 118 -8.24 11.13 9.94
C CYS A 118 -9.71 10.78 9.77
N LEU A 119 -10.20 9.74 10.44
CA LEU A 119 -11.59 9.33 10.35
C LEU A 119 -12.46 10.18 11.26
N THR A 120 -13.62 10.62 10.78
CA THR A 120 -14.59 11.31 11.61
C THR A 120 -15.33 10.30 12.49
N GLU A 121 -15.97 10.80 13.56
CA GLU A 121 -16.78 9.94 14.42
C GLU A 121 -17.90 9.25 13.63
N ALA A 122 -18.50 9.96 12.67
CA ALA A 122 -19.54 9.38 11.83
C ALA A 122 -19.00 8.24 10.98
N GLN A 123 -17.79 8.38 10.45
CA GLN A 123 -17.15 7.33 9.65
C GLN A 123 -16.84 6.11 10.50
N ILE A 124 -16.34 6.32 11.72
CA ILE A 124 -16.04 5.23 12.64
C ILE A 124 -17.32 4.49 13.02
N ALA A 125 -18.40 5.23 13.34
CA ALA A 125 -19.69 4.64 13.67
C ALA A 125 -20.25 3.81 12.52
N GLU A 126 -20.09 4.29 11.27
CA GLU A 126 -20.53 3.54 10.11
C GLU A 126 -19.72 2.25 9.91
N MET A 127 -18.41 2.31 10.13
CA MET A 127 -17.56 1.12 10.08
C MET A 127 -17.99 0.08 11.13
N ASP A 128 -18.27 0.54 12.34
CA ASP A 128 -18.72 -0.35 13.43
C ASP A 128 -20.08 -0.96 13.10
N ARG A 129 -21.00 -0.17 12.55
CA ARG A 129 -22.31 -0.65 12.13
C ARG A 129 -22.21 -1.75 11.07
N VAL A 130 -21.34 -1.55 10.08
CA VAL A 130 -21.11 -2.56 9.03
C VAL A 130 -20.48 -3.82 9.64
N ARG A 131 -19.56 -3.65 10.57
CA ARG A 131 -18.93 -4.79 11.25
C ARG A 131 -19.92 -5.61 12.02
N GLU A 132 -20.87 -4.96 12.71
CA GLU A 132 -21.92 -5.65 13.45
C GLU A 132 -22.86 -6.42 12.52
N GLN A 133 -23.14 -5.89 11.34
CA GLN A 133 -23.92 -6.61 10.34
C GLN A 133 -23.22 -7.87 9.85
N VAL A 134 -21.90 -7.83 9.73
CA VAL A 134 -21.10 -8.98 9.29
C VAL A 134 -21.02 -10.03 10.41
N ASN A 135 -20.96 -9.64 11.68
CA ASN A 135 -20.84 -10.52 12.82
C ASN A 135 -21.95 -10.23 13.86
N PRO A 136 -23.22 -10.50 13.53
CA PRO A 136 -24.33 -10.04 14.35
C PRO A 136 -24.42 -10.69 15.75
N GLN A 137 -23.82 -11.85 15.97
CA GLN A 137 -23.86 -12.50 17.27
C GLN A 137 -22.76 -12.04 18.22
N LYS A 138 -21.98 -11.07 17.84
CA LYS A 138 -21.00 -10.46 18.73
C LYS A 138 -21.61 -9.37 19.58
#